data_e8ab7551a9d1e0f3179b454ce92f16d6
#
_entry.id   e8ab7551a9d1e0f3179b454ce92f16d6
#
_cell.length_a   1.000
_cell.length_b   1.000
_cell.length_c   1.000
_cell.angle_alpha   90.00
_cell.angle_beta   90.00
_cell.angle_gamma   90.00
#
_symmetry.space_group_name_H-M   'P 1'
#
loop_
_entity.id
_entity.type
_entity.pdbx_description
1 polymer ?
#
loop_
_entity_poly.entity_id
_entity_poly.type
_entity_poly.pdbx_seq_one_letter_code
_entity_poly.pdbx_strand_id
1 'polypeptide(L)'
;MEAKLIDEHPPTYVLIFDTGDEIVSNLKTFAKEHHLAGSSFKAIGALSDAKVGWFNWEMKKYETAAEIHEQIEVLSLIGDIALKDGDPEIHAHMVVGKRDGTAHGGHLQEAHVRPTLEMILTESPVALQKRQDPESGLALIRP
;
A
#
# COMPACT_ATOMS: atom_id res chain seq x y z
N MET A 1 0.03 -8.10 -12.87
CA MET A 1 0.84 -6.86 -12.62
C MET A 1 2.11 -6.91 -13.43
N GLU A 2 2.44 -5.83 -14.12
CA GLU A 2 3.69 -5.64 -14.86
C GLU A 2 4.59 -4.66 -14.10
N ALA A 3 5.93 -4.83 -14.21
CA ALA A 3 6.90 -3.96 -13.54
C ALA A 3 8.03 -3.57 -14.50
N LYS A 4 8.48 -2.32 -14.42
CA LYS A 4 9.62 -1.82 -15.18
C LYS A 4 10.50 -0.94 -14.31
N LEU A 5 11.80 -1.27 -14.23
CA LEU A 5 12.81 -0.39 -13.65
C LEU A 5 13.02 0.80 -14.60
N ILE A 6 12.90 2.02 -14.09
CA ILE A 6 13.03 3.28 -14.86
C ILE A 6 14.21 4.14 -14.42
N ASP A 7 14.76 3.88 -13.22
CA ASP A 7 16.00 4.48 -12.72
C ASP A 7 16.73 3.45 -11.84
N GLU A 8 18.05 3.43 -11.90
CA GLU A 8 18.89 2.54 -11.10
C GLU A 8 19.46 3.19 -9.83
N HIS A 9 19.41 4.52 -9.75
CA HIS A 9 20.07 5.26 -8.65
C HIS A 9 19.25 6.49 -8.20
N PRO A 10 18.31 6.33 -7.27
CA PRO A 10 17.87 5.11 -6.58
C PRO A 10 16.99 4.22 -7.47
N PRO A 11 16.95 2.90 -7.23
CA PRO A 11 16.07 2.03 -7.99
C PRO A 11 14.62 2.52 -7.93
N THR A 12 14.07 2.84 -9.09
CA THR A 12 12.71 3.35 -9.22
C THR A 12 11.96 2.52 -10.26
N TYR A 13 10.78 2.05 -9.87
CA TYR A 13 9.93 1.17 -10.66
C TYR A 13 8.62 1.83 -11.02
N VAL A 14 8.14 1.57 -12.23
CA VAL A 14 6.73 1.71 -12.59
C VAL A 14 6.09 0.34 -12.45
N LEU A 15 5.01 0.24 -11.68
CA LEU A 15 4.23 -0.97 -11.52
C LEU A 15 2.82 -0.69 -12.07
N ILE A 16 2.38 -1.54 -13.00
CA ILE A 16 1.04 -1.48 -13.58
C ILE A 16 0.27 -2.70 -13.12
N PHE A 17 -0.77 -2.47 -12.35
CA PHE A 17 -1.68 -3.51 -11.91
C PHE A 17 -2.84 -3.64 -12.89
N ASP A 18 -3.20 -4.87 -13.18
CA ASP A 18 -4.26 -5.24 -14.10
C ASP A 18 -5.57 -5.55 -13.36
N THR A 19 -6.66 -5.63 -14.11
CA THR A 19 -7.96 -6.02 -13.56
C THR A 19 -7.87 -7.35 -12.80
N GLY A 20 -8.31 -7.33 -11.53
CA GLY A 20 -8.32 -8.48 -10.63
C GLY A 20 -7.08 -8.64 -9.76
N ASP A 21 -6.02 -7.86 -10.00
CA ASP A 21 -4.86 -7.85 -9.09
C ASP A 21 -5.26 -7.31 -7.72
N GLU A 22 -4.88 -8.03 -6.66
CA GLU A 22 -4.99 -7.53 -5.29
C GLU A 22 -3.71 -6.77 -4.93
N ILE A 23 -3.86 -5.52 -4.49
CA ILE A 23 -2.74 -4.58 -4.38
C ILE A 23 -1.68 -5.05 -3.37
N VAL A 24 -2.10 -5.41 -2.15
CA VAL A 24 -1.16 -5.70 -1.04
C VAL A 24 -0.37 -6.98 -1.31
N SER A 25 -1.02 -8.03 -1.77
CA SER A 25 -0.37 -9.32 -2.06
C SER A 25 0.60 -9.23 -3.23
N ASN A 26 0.24 -8.51 -4.30
CA ASN A 26 1.13 -8.27 -5.44
C ASN A 26 2.34 -7.45 -5.04
N LEU A 27 2.16 -6.36 -4.27
CA LEU A 27 3.28 -5.56 -3.75
C LEU A 27 4.20 -6.38 -2.84
N LYS A 28 3.63 -7.22 -1.98
CA LYS A 28 4.42 -8.07 -1.08
C LYS A 28 5.27 -9.08 -1.84
N THR A 29 4.71 -9.69 -2.89
CA THR A 29 5.43 -10.59 -3.78
C THR A 29 6.56 -9.86 -4.47
N PHE A 30 6.28 -8.72 -5.11
CA PHE A 30 7.26 -7.89 -5.78
C PHE A 30 8.39 -7.44 -4.83
N ALA A 31 8.05 -7.00 -3.63
CA ALA A 31 9.03 -6.56 -2.63
C ALA A 31 9.98 -7.69 -2.22
N LYS A 32 9.49 -8.92 -2.08
CA LYS A 32 10.33 -10.10 -1.78
C LYS A 32 11.24 -10.45 -2.94
N GLU A 33 10.72 -10.50 -4.17
CA GLU A 33 11.49 -10.85 -5.37
C GLU A 33 12.60 -9.84 -5.66
N HIS A 34 12.37 -8.55 -5.39
CA HIS A 34 13.33 -7.47 -5.60
C HIS A 34 14.13 -7.07 -4.36
N HIS A 35 13.96 -7.80 -3.23
CA HIS A 35 14.66 -7.53 -1.96
C HIS A 35 14.49 -6.10 -1.45
N LEU A 36 13.30 -5.53 -1.62
CA LEU A 36 13.01 -4.16 -1.19
C LEU A 36 12.97 -4.09 0.35
N ALA A 37 13.63 -3.08 0.89
CA ALA A 37 13.85 -2.95 2.32
C ALA A 37 13.55 -1.55 2.88
N GLY A 38 13.31 -0.56 2.00
CA GLY A 38 13.12 0.83 2.40
C GLY A 38 12.45 1.66 1.30
N SER A 39 11.35 1.17 0.72
CA SER A 39 10.70 1.85 -0.40
C SER A 39 9.64 2.83 0.06
N SER A 40 9.37 3.81 -0.80
CA SER A 40 8.15 4.62 -0.77
C SER A 40 7.42 4.52 -2.10
N PHE A 41 6.10 4.65 -2.10
CA PHE A 41 5.31 4.59 -3.32
C PHE A 41 4.09 5.48 -3.29
N LYS A 42 3.62 5.83 -4.49
CA LYS A 42 2.37 6.53 -4.75
C LYS A 42 1.69 5.95 -5.99
N ALA A 43 0.36 5.91 -5.97
CA ALA A 43 -0.43 5.41 -7.09
C ALA A 43 -1.76 6.14 -7.26
N ILE A 44 -2.25 6.09 -8.49
CA ILE A 44 -3.62 6.45 -8.88
C ILE A 44 -4.17 5.37 -9.81
N GLY A 45 -5.48 5.30 -9.97
CA GLY A 45 -6.15 4.32 -10.82
C GLY A 45 -7.58 4.10 -10.39
N ALA A 46 -8.10 2.89 -10.59
CA ALA A 46 -9.45 2.56 -10.18
C ALA A 46 -9.59 1.10 -9.72
N LEU A 47 -10.63 0.83 -8.93
CA LEU A 47 -10.84 -0.45 -8.25
C LEU A 47 -12.28 -0.93 -8.44
N SER A 48 -12.46 -2.24 -8.35
CA SER A 48 -13.78 -2.88 -8.26
C SER A 48 -14.32 -2.91 -6.83
N ASP A 49 -13.43 -2.91 -5.86
CA ASP A 49 -13.74 -2.95 -4.42
C ASP A 49 -12.55 -2.48 -3.59
N ALA A 50 -12.83 -2.08 -2.37
CA ALA A 50 -11.79 -1.73 -1.40
C ALA A 50 -12.28 -1.88 0.04
N LYS A 51 -11.36 -2.29 0.90
CA LYS A 51 -11.52 -2.33 2.34
C LYS A 51 -10.45 -1.50 3.00
N VAL A 52 -10.88 -0.50 3.77
CA VAL A 52 -9.96 0.39 4.50
C VAL A 52 -10.27 0.36 5.99
N GLY A 53 -9.23 0.48 6.78
CA GLY A 53 -9.27 0.40 8.22
C GLY A 53 -9.04 1.73 8.92
N TRP A 54 -9.44 1.74 10.17
CA TRP A 54 -9.18 2.79 11.14
C TRP A 54 -8.60 2.16 12.41
N PHE A 55 -7.50 2.73 12.93
CA PHE A 55 -6.88 2.20 14.14
C PHE A 55 -7.64 2.62 15.38
N ASN A 56 -8.25 1.64 16.06
CA ASN A 56 -8.90 1.87 17.35
C ASN A 56 -7.83 1.90 18.45
N TRP A 57 -7.58 3.10 18.98
CA TRP A 57 -6.54 3.31 19.98
C TRP A 57 -6.81 2.60 21.31
N GLU A 58 -8.06 2.49 21.72
CA GLU A 58 -8.45 1.81 22.97
C GLU A 58 -8.29 0.30 22.87
N MET A 59 -8.70 -0.26 21.72
CA MET A 59 -8.64 -1.70 21.46
C MET A 59 -7.27 -2.16 20.90
N LYS A 60 -6.37 -1.22 20.57
CA LYS A 60 -5.05 -1.49 19.98
C LYS A 60 -5.10 -2.36 18.73
N LYS A 61 -6.09 -2.14 17.88
CA LYS A 61 -6.30 -2.91 16.65
C LYS A 61 -6.94 -2.07 15.53
N TYR A 62 -6.74 -2.51 14.30
CA TYR A 62 -7.49 -1.97 13.17
C TYR A 62 -8.92 -2.52 13.15
N GLU A 63 -9.86 -1.63 12.91
CA GLU A 63 -11.26 -1.91 12.61
C GLU A 63 -11.55 -1.50 11.18
N THR A 64 -12.52 -2.15 10.53
CA THR A 64 -12.94 -1.74 9.18
C THR A 64 -13.69 -0.41 9.28
N ALA A 65 -13.15 0.62 8.63
CA ALA A 65 -13.79 1.94 8.55
C ALA A 65 -14.78 2.02 7.38
N ALA A 66 -14.42 1.45 6.23
CA ALA A 66 -15.30 1.32 5.08
C ALA A 66 -14.97 0.07 4.28
N GLU A 67 -16.02 -0.59 3.77
CA GLU A 67 -15.94 -1.71 2.83
C GLU A 67 -16.84 -1.36 1.64
N ILE A 68 -16.26 -1.27 0.45
CA ILE A 68 -16.90 -0.72 -0.75
C ILE A 68 -16.84 -1.78 -1.84
N HIS A 69 -17.99 -2.12 -2.41
CA HIS A 69 -18.16 -3.13 -3.48
C HIS A 69 -18.79 -2.51 -4.73
N GLU A 70 -18.15 -1.48 -5.25
CA GLU A 70 -18.55 -0.79 -6.48
C GLU A 70 -17.32 -0.21 -7.17
N GLN A 71 -17.47 0.19 -8.44
CA GLN A 71 -16.40 0.91 -9.14
C GLN A 71 -16.08 2.22 -8.43
N ILE A 72 -14.81 2.41 -8.09
CA ILE A 72 -14.28 3.60 -7.40
C ILE A 72 -12.95 4.05 -8.00
N GLU A 73 -12.67 5.33 -7.91
CA GLU A 73 -11.40 5.93 -8.33
C GLU A 73 -10.42 6.00 -7.15
N VAL A 74 -9.18 5.62 -7.37
CA VAL A 74 -8.10 5.84 -6.40
C VAL A 74 -7.60 7.27 -6.57
N LEU A 75 -8.03 8.16 -5.68
CA LEU A 75 -7.64 9.57 -5.68
C LEU A 75 -6.22 9.75 -5.16
N SER A 76 -5.82 8.91 -4.21
CA SER A 76 -4.48 8.86 -3.66
C SER A 76 -4.26 7.52 -2.97
N LEU A 77 -3.19 6.84 -3.30
CA LEU A 77 -2.63 5.73 -2.57
C LEU A 77 -1.16 6.04 -2.32
N ILE A 78 -0.77 6.10 -1.04
CA ILE A 78 0.61 6.35 -0.63
C ILE A 78 1.02 5.33 0.42
N GLY A 79 2.29 4.96 0.42
CA GLY A 79 2.77 4.00 1.40
C GLY A 79 4.28 3.83 1.42
N ASP A 80 4.68 2.94 2.28
CA ASP A 80 6.07 2.51 2.46
C ASP A 80 6.19 0.99 2.50
N ILE A 81 7.41 0.51 2.25
CA ILE A 81 7.84 -0.86 2.47
C ILE A 81 9.03 -0.81 3.40
N ALA A 82 8.96 -1.50 4.52
CA ALA A 82 10.05 -1.60 5.46
C ALA A 82 10.14 -3.03 6.02
N LEU A 83 11.29 -3.42 6.55
CA LEU A 83 11.49 -4.77 7.07
C LEU A 83 10.92 -4.93 8.49
N LYS A 84 10.15 -5.97 8.69
CA LYS A 84 9.75 -6.47 9.99
C LYS A 84 10.26 -7.90 10.14
N ASP A 85 11.12 -8.13 11.11
CA ASP A 85 11.76 -9.44 11.33
C ASP A 85 12.45 -10.01 10.07
N GLY A 86 12.98 -9.12 9.22
CA GLY A 86 13.65 -9.47 7.97
C GLY A 86 12.74 -9.62 6.74
N ASP A 87 11.42 -9.62 6.90
CA ASP A 87 10.44 -9.68 5.82
C ASP A 87 9.91 -8.29 5.42
N PRO A 88 9.72 -7.99 4.13
CA PRO A 88 9.09 -6.73 3.71
C PRO A 88 7.62 -6.69 4.15
N GLU A 89 7.26 -5.60 4.80
CA GLU A 89 5.90 -5.29 5.24
C GLU A 89 5.42 -4.01 4.58
N ILE A 90 4.24 -4.10 3.94
CA ILE A 90 3.59 -2.99 3.24
C ILE A 90 2.78 -2.20 4.26
N HIS A 91 2.94 -0.89 4.27
CA HIS A 91 2.09 0.04 5.00
C HIS A 91 1.57 1.10 4.04
N ALA A 92 0.27 1.17 3.87
CA ALA A 92 -0.35 2.07 2.90
C ALA A 92 -1.65 2.68 3.42
N HIS A 93 -1.86 3.93 3.04
CA HIS A 93 -3.13 4.62 3.22
C HIS A 93 -3.70 5.02 1.87
N MET A 94 -5.03 4.97 1.76
CA MET A 94 -5.73 5.20 0.51
C MET A 94 -6.92 6.11 0.71
N VAL A 95 -7.18 6.97 -0.29
CA VAL A 95 -8.43 7.71 -0.46
C VAL A 95 -9.04 7.34 -1.79
N VAL A 96 -10.30 6.92 -1.76
CA VAL A 96 -11.07 6.57 -2.95
C VAL A 96 -12.27 7.49 -3.13
N GLY A 97 -12.61 7.76 -4.37
CA GLY A 97 -13.76 8.56 -4.77
C GLY A 97 -14.87 7.69 -5.34
N LYS A 98 -16.10 7.92 -4.90
CA LYS A 98 -17.31 7.28 -5.42
C LYS A 98 -17.93 8.11 -6.55
N ARG A 99 -18.87 7.48 -7.28
CA ARG A 99 -19.59 8.11 -8.40
C ARG A 99 -20.30 9.42 -8.03
N ASP A 100 -20.75 9.55 -6.80
CA ASP A 100 -21.42 10.75 -6.28
C ASP A 100 -20.45 11.87 -5.84
N GLY A 101 -19.14 11.64 -6.00
CA GLY A 101 -18.10 12.58 -5.60
C GLY A 101 -17.71 12.52 -4.12
N THR A 102 -18.34 11.63 -3.32
CA THR A 102 -17.90 11.42 -1.94
C THR A 102 -16.59 10.67 -1.88
N ALA A 103 -15.78 10.96 -0.88
CA ALA A 103 -14.48 10.33 -0.66
C ALA A 103 -14.47 9.53 0.65
N HIS A 104 -13.82 8.37 0.60
CA HIS A 104 -13.62 7.48 1.72
C HIS A 104 -12.16 7.10 1.81
N GLY A 105 -11.59 7.01 3.00
CA GLY A 105 -10.18 6.67 3.13
C GLY A 105 -9.83 6.04 4.46
N GLY A 106 -8.62 5.49 4.50
CA GLY A 106 -8.07 4.85 5.69
C GLY A 106 -6.84 4.01 5.37
N HIS A 107 -6.47 3.18 6.32
CA HIS A 107 -5.42 2.19 6.16
C HIS A 107 -5.86 1.11 5.17
N LEU A 108 -5.10 0.89 4.11
CA LEU A 108 -5.39 -0.14 3.11
C LEU A 108 -5.35 -1.53 3.74
N GLN A 109 -6.45 -2.27 3.69
CA GLN A 109 -6.53 -3.65 4.12
C GLN A 109 -6.58 -4.61 2.95
N GLU A 110 -7.43 -4.34 1.95
CA GLU A 110 -7.62 -5.14 0.75
C GLU A 110 -8.20 -4.28 -0.36
N ALA A 111 -7.77 -4.48 -1.61
CA ALA A 111 -8.35 -3.80 -2.76
C ALA A 111 -8.01 -4.51 -4.07
N HIS A 112 -9.01 -4.64 -4.97
CA HIS A 112 -8.85 -5.25 -6.28
C HIS A 112 -8.97 -4.22 -7.39
N VAL A 113 -8.02 -4.28 -8.30
CA VAL A 113 -7.88 -3.31 -9.41
C VAL A 113 -8.93 -3.56 -10.50
N ARG A 114 -9.48 -2.44 -11.06
CA ARG A 114 -10.31 -2.42 -12.26
C ARG A 114 -10.47 -1.00 -12.80
N PRO A 115 -10.00 -0.62 -14.01
CA PRO A 115 -9.28 -1.49 -14.95
C PRO A 115 -7.77 -1.52 -14.71
N THR A 116 -7.19 -0.49 -14.07
CA THR A 116 -5.74 -0.36 -13.84
C THR A 116 -5.42 0.44 -12.59
N LEU A 117 -4.26 0.16 -12.01
CA LEU A 117 -3.62 1.02 -11.01
C LEU A 117 -2.17 1.23 -11.43
N GLU A 118 -1.74 2.48 -11.47
CA GLU A 118 -0.41 2.91 -11.91
C GLU A 118 0.36 3.43 -10.70
N MET A 119 1.47 2.76 -10.39
CA MET A 119 2.28 3.07 -9.21
C MET A 119 3.71 3.42 -9.58
N ILE A 120 4.25 4.46 -8.93
CA ILE A 120 5.68 4.75 -8.92
C ILE A 120 6.20 4.37 -7.54
N LEU A 121 7.21 3.49 -7.53
CA LEU A 121 7.87 3.00 -6.32
C LEU A 121 9.35 3.30 -6.39
N THR A 122 9.92 3.90 -5.35
CA THR A 122 11.35 4.20 -5.25
C THR A 122 11.93 3.54 -4.01
N GLU A 123 13.01 2.78 -4.21
CA GLU A 123 13.76 2.14 -3.12
C GLU A 123 14.80 3.12 -2.55
N SER A 124 14.86 3.23 -1.24
CA SER A 124 15.89 4.00 -0.53
C SER A 124 17.23 3.24 -0.53
N PRO A 125 18.38 3.94 -0.55
CA PRO A 125 19.67 3.29 -0.38
C PRO A 125 19.90 2.70 1.03
N VAL A 126 19.01 3.00 1.97
CA VAL A 126 19.09 2.53 3.36
C VAL A 126 17.84 1.73 3.70
N ALA A 127 18.04 0.51 4.22
CA ALA A 127 16.95 -0.32 4.70
C ALA A 127 16.25 0.31 5.92
N LEU A 128 14.94 0.30 5.92
CA LEU A 128 14.11 0.76 7.04
C LEU A 128 13.66 -0.45 7.86
N GLN A 129 13.73 -0.31 9.19
CA GLN A 129 13.37 -1.37 10.11
C GLN A 129 12.12 -0.99 10.91
N LYS A 130 11.17 -1.92 10.99
CA LYS A 130 10.01 -1.79 11.88
C LYS A 130 10.28 -2.52 13.20
N ARG A 131 9.91 -1.88 14.30
CA ARG A 131 9.95 -2.47 15.65
C ARG A 131 8.59 -2.32 16.31
N GLN A 132 8.26 -3.29 17.15
CA GLN A 132 7.02 -3.23 17.92
C GLN A 132 7.02 -2.03 18.84
N ASP A 133 6.01 -1.18 18.70
CA ASP A 133 5.77 -0.07 19.60
C ASP A 133 4.95 -0.56 20.81
N PRO A 134 5.46 -0.44 22.04
CA PRO A 134 4.79 -1.00 23.22
C PRO A 134 3.48 -0.29 23.56
N GLU A 135 3.30 0.96 23.14
CA GLU A 135 2.12 1.74 23.44
C GLU A 135 0.95 1.40 22.50
N SER A 136 1.20 1.32 21.20
CA SER A 136 0.18 1.01 20.20
C SER A 136 0.05 -0.49 19.89
N GLY A 137 1.12 -1.27 20.11
CA GLY A 137 1.21 -2.65 19.67
C GLY A 137 1.48 -2.81 18.17
N LEU A 138 1.68 -1.70 17.44
CA LEU A 138 1.98 -1.72 16.00
C LEU A 138 3.48 -1.86 15.74
N ALA A 139 3.82 -2.42 14.59
CA ALA A 139 5.18 -2.38 14.07
C ALA A 139 5.40 -1.04 13.34
N LEU A 140 6.20 -0.16 13.93
CA LEU A 140 6.48 1.18 13.42
C LEU A 140 7.93 1.29 12.96
N ILE A 141 8.18 2.10 11.92
CA ILE A 141 9.54 2.41 11.48
C ILE A 141 10.28 3.10 12.62
N ARG A 142 11.47 2.58 12.93
CA ARG A 142 12.40 3.15 13.89
C ARG A 142 13.78 3.24 13.22
N PRO A 143 14.28 4.45 12.98
CA PRO A 143 15.61 4.66 12.39
C PRO A 143 16.73 4.27 13.33
#